data_1e9107a4113ede97b0b2104c315d8304
#
_entry.id   1e9107a4113ede97b0b2104c315d8304
#
_cell.length_a   1.000
_cell.length_b   1.000
_cell.length_c   1.000
_cell.angle_alpha   90.00
_cell.angle_beta   90.00
_cell.angle_gamma   90.00
#
_symmetry.space_group_name_H-M   'P 1'
#
loop_
_entity.id
_entity.type
_entity.pdbx_description
1 polymer ?
#
loop_
_entity_poly.entity_id
_entity_poly.type
_entity_poly.pdbx_seq_one_letter_code
_entity_poly.pdbx_strand_id
1 'polypeptide(L)'
;MKKSLFYLTAALLIATTSCSEDNNDNDPKGQESNITLYAPDDLEEFDLLYENPTRKLKFEWEGDKEGATYALIFSLDEEMNNIERIDIGTEMYTSLTHQDLDDLLGKLGVGEYKRGELYWAVESENEGTLSRSEIRSMKLFRFYKPFIDPRDNEEYRVCRVFDPISEDYAVWLADNLRATTYSDGTPLGENDVKFYTPQEGEDESWTKVFGGYYTWTATMRGTRGAEEGEKIQGIAPEGWHI
;
A
#
# COMPACT_ATOMS: atom_id res chain seq x y z
N MET A 1 -9.87 17.94 51.22
CA MET A 1 -11.14 17.20 51.07
C MET A 1 -10.82 15.84 50.43
N LYS A 2 -10.96 14.78 51.22
CA LYS A 2 -10.65 13.40 50.84
C LYS A 2 -11.77 12.87 49.96
N LYS A 3 -11.48 12.29 48.77
CA LYS A 3 -12.41 11.50 47.99
C LYS A 3 -12.05 10.02 48.13
N SER A 4 -12.98 9.28 48.65
CA SER A 4 -12.98 7.88 48.97
C SER A 4 -13.08 7.04 47.70
N LEU A 5 -12.23 6.00 47.60
CA LEU A 5 -12.20 5.01 46.53
C LEU A 5 -13.10 3.82 46.97
N PHE A 6 -14.16 3.57 46.24
CA PHE A 6 -14.99 2.37 46.43
C PHE A 6 -14.50 1.24 45.51
N TYR A 7 -14.03 0.18 46.16
CA TYR A 7 -13.81 -1.10 45.49
C TYR A 7 -15.09 -1.90 45.48
N LEU A 8 -15.60 -2.26 44.31
CA LEU A 8 -16.70 -3.17 44.12
C LEU A 8 -16.14 -4.55 43.79
N THR A 9 -16.20 -5.49 44.76
CA THR A 9 -15.90 -6.90 44.57
C THR A 9 -17.13 -7.60 43.99
N ALA A 10 -17.05 -8.06 42.74
CA ALA A 10 -18.05 -8.92 42.14
C ALA A 10 -17.71 -10.40 42.42
N ALA A 11 -18.58 -11.08 43.10
CA ALA A 11 -18.47 -12.50 43.35
C ALA A 11 -18.86 -13.30 42.09
N LEU A 12 -18.01 -14.23 41.69
CA LEU A 12 -18.20 -15.16 40.57
C LEU A 12 -19.05 -16.32 41.03
N LEU A 13 -20.30 -16.40 40.59
CA LEU A 13 -21.14 -17.59 40.72
C LEU A 13 -20.90 -18.53 39.56
N ILE A 14 -20.27 -19.68 39.85
CA ILE A 14 -20.12 -20.78 38.90
C ILE A 14 -21.45 -21.55 38.89
N ALA A 15 -22.21 -21.44 37.82
CA ALA A 15 -23.34 -22.32 37.54
C ALA A 15 -22.87 -23.41 36.56
N THR A 16 -22.73 -24.63 37.05
CA THR A 16 -22.54 -25.83 36.22
C THR A 16 -23.90 -26.23 35.65
N THR A 17 -24.12 -25.94 34.38
CA THR A 17 -25.16 -26.58 33.60
C THR A 17 -24.57 -27.65 32.71
N SER A 18 -24.84 -28.89 33.04
CA SER A 18 -24.71 -30.02 32.15
C SER A 18 -25.70 -29.83 31.00
N CYS A 19 -25.23 -29.77 29.76
CA CYS A 19 -26.07 -29.91 28.58
C CYS A 19 -25.51 -31.00 27.69
N SER A 20 -26.42 -31.87 27.35
CA SER A 20 -26.35 -33.02 26.48
C SER A 20 -25.68 -32.75 25.11
N GLU A 21 -24.94 -33.75 24.67
CA GLU A 21 -24.41 -33.91 23.32
C GLU A 21 -25.53 -33.88 22.27
N ASP A 22 -25.55 -32.84 21.46
CA ASP A 22 -26.15 -32.92 20.13
C ASP A 22 -24.99 -32.89 19.13
N ASN A 23 -24.67 -34.11 18.66
CA ASN A 23 -23.77 -34.36 17.56
C ASN A 23 -24.37 -33.82 16.26
N ASN A 24 -23.92 -32.66 15.83
CA ASN A 24 -24.04 -32.19 14.46
C ASN A 24 -22.63 -31.82 13.97
N ASP A 25 -21.78 -32.85 13.83
CA ASP A 25 -20.45 -32.78 13.22
C ASP A 25 -20.58 -32.57 11.72
N ASN A 26 -20.69 -31.32 11.27
CA ASN A 26 -20.41 -30.89 9.91
C ASN A 26 -19.78 -29.49 9.88
N ASP A 27 -19.01 -29.15 10.91
CA ASP A 27 -18.04 -28.08 10.79
C ASP A 27 -16.68 -28.75 10.45
N PRO A 28 -16.04 -28.45 9.30
CA PRO A 28 -14.71 -28.94 9.05
C PRO A 28 -13.77 -28.26 10.06
N LYS A 29 -13.59 -28.92 11.23
CA LYS A 29 -12.52 -28.57 12.13
C LYS A 29 -11.24 -28.59 11.32
N GLY A 30 -10.73 -27.41 11.03
CA GLY A 30 -9.46 -27.23 10.37
C GLY A 30 -8.43 -28.07 11.13
N GLN A 31 -7.84 -29.03 10.44
CA GLN A 31 -6.75 -29.83 10.98
C GLN A 31 -5.68 -28.80 11.36
N GLU A 32 -5.23 -28.81 12.63
CA GLU A 32 -4.17 -27.92 13.09
C GLU A 32 -3.00 -28.05 12.10
N SER A 33 -2.65 -26.94 11.50
CA SER A 33 -1.56 -26.91 10.53
C SER A 33 -0.25 -27.02 11.29
N ASN A 34 0.63 -27.92 10.85
CA ASN A 34 1.98 -28.00 11.37
C ASN A 34 2.97 -27.08 10.60
N ILE A 35 2.44 -26.11 9.87
CA ILE A 35 3.26 -25.14 9.14
C ILE A 35 3.58 -23.98 10.09
N THR A 36 4.85 -23.75 10.34
CA THR A 36 5.34 -22.64 11.15
C THR A 36 5.96 -21.58 10.23
N LEU A 37 5.48 -20.36 10.29
CA LEU A 37 6.01 -19.26 9.49
C LEU A 37 7.19 -18.59 10.21
N TYR A 38 8.27 -18.29 9.47
CA TYR A 38 9.46 -17.62 9.99
C TYR A 38 9.67 -16.22 9.43
N ALA A 39 9.37 -16.01 8.15
CA ALA A 39 9.54 -14.70 7.50
C ALA A 39 8.51 -14.52 6.37
N PRO A 40 8.02 -13.29 6.15
CA PRO A 40 8.18 -12.09 6.96
C PRO A 40 7.48 -12.18 8.32
N ASP A 41 7.86 -11.31 9.27
CA ASP A 41 7.14 -11.18 10.53
C ASP A 41 5.73 -10.66 10.31
N ASP A 42 4.82 -10.93 11.25
CA ASP A 42 3.47 -10.38 11.20
C ASP A 42 3.50 -8.87 11.42
N LEU A 43 2.61 -8.13 10.76
CA LEU A 43 2.45 -6.69 10.82
C LEU A 43 3.67 -5.87 10.32
N GLU A 44 4.60 -6.48 9.57
CA GLU A 44 5.70 -5.73 8.97
C GLU A 44 5.21 -4.72 7.92
N GLU A 45 5.97 -3.64 7.76
CA GLU A 45 5.68 -2.59 6.79
C GLU A 45 6.89 -2.38 5.87
N PHE A 46 6.65 -2.37 4.56
CA PHE A 46 7.69 -2.23 3.54
C PHE A 46 7.31 -1.21 2.49
N ASP A 47 8.32 -0.44 2.07
CA ASP A 47 8.26 0.33 0.83
C ASP A 47 8.79 -0.50 -0.33
N LEU A 48 7.97 -0.70 -1.34
CA LEU A 48 8.45 -1.28 -2.60
C LEU A 48 9.23 -0.20 -3.35
N LEU A 49 10.46 -0.52 -3.75
CA LEU A 49 11.39 0.44 -4.34
C LEU A 49 11.38 0.32 -5.87
N TYR A 50 10.87 1.33 -6.54
CA TYR A 50 10.88 1.40 -8.00
C TYR A 50 12.31 1.42 -8.58
N GLU A 51 13.24 2.09 -7.90
CA GLU A 51 14.66 2.17 -8.31
C GLU A 51 15.41 0.85 -8.13
N ASN A 52 14.86 -0.08 -7.36
CA ASN A 52 15.43 -1.40 -7.12
C ASN A 52 14.35 -2.50 -7.18
N PRO A 53 13.72 -2.70 -8.36
CA PRO A 53 12.59 -3.61 -8.51
C PRO A 53 12.97 -5.08 -8.32
N THR A 54 14.26 -5.42 -8.44
CA THR A 54 14.79 -6.79 -8.26
C THR A 54 15.17 -7.12 -6.83
N ARG A 55 15.09 -6.16 -5.89
CA ARG A 55 15.25 -6.43 -4.46
C ARG A 55 14.20 -7.46 -4.03
N LYS A 56 14.60 -8.39 -3.17
CA LYS A 56 13.78 -9.53 -2.78
C LYS A 56 13.32 -9.44 -1.33
N LEU A 57 12.08 -9.81 -1.10
CA LEU A 57 11.52 -10.14 0.20
C LEU A 57 11.47 -11.66 0.30
N LYS A 58 12.04 -12.21 1.38
CA LYS A 58 12.07 -13.66 1.63
C LYS A 58 10.83 -14.10 2.38
N PHE A 59 10.23 -15.20 1.94
CA PHE A 59 9.20 -15.96 2.64
C PHE A 59 9.80 -17.28 3.05
N GLU A 60 9.67 -17.64 4.32
CA GLU A 60 10.29 -18.84 4.90
C GLU A 60 9.36 -19.46 5.92
N TRP A 61 9.26 -20.78 5.86
CA TRP A 61 8.42 -21.57 6.77
C TRP A 61 9.03 -22.94 7.02
N GLU A 62 8.47 -23.66 7.95
CA GLU A 62 8.74 -25.06 8.21
C GLU A 62 7.44 -25.84 8.07
N GLY A 63 7.48 -26.97 7.42
CA GLY A 63 6.38 -27.94 7.31
C GLY A 63 6.87 -29.32 7.65
N ASP A 64 5.98 -30.19 8.06
CA ASP A 64 6.33 -31.47 8.70
C ASP A 64 6.18 -32.72 7.84
N LYS A 65 5.79 -32.58 6.58
CA LYS A 65 5.49 -33.78 5.76
C LYS A 65 6.45 -33.92 4.59
N GLU A 66 7.18 -35.03 4.58
CA GLU A 66 7.94 -35.47 3.42
C GLU A 66 7.00 -35.66 2.22
N GLY A 67 7.35 -35.05 1.09
CA GLY A 67 6.57 -35.12 -0.14
C GLY A 67 5.43 -34.08 -0.27
N ALA A 68 5.24 -33.21 0.72
CA ALA A 68 4.27 -32.11 0.60
C ALA A 68 4.71 -31.09 -0.45
N THR A 69 3.75 -30.50 -1.13
CA THR A 69 3.94 -29.30 -1.97
C THR A 69 3.33 -28.09 -1.31
N TYR A 70 3.95 -26.94 -1.52
CA TYR A 70 3.58 -25.69 -0.87
C TYR A 70 3.17 -24.62 -1.89
N ALA A 71 2.29 -23.74 -1.47
CA ALA A 71 1.97 -22.52 -2.17
C ALA A 71 1.85 -21.34 -1.20
N LEU A 72 2.28 -20.17 -1.63
CA LEU A 72 1.92 -18.90 -0.99
C LEU A 72 0.55 -18.47 -1.49
N ILE A 73 -0.29 -18.04 -0.57
CA ILE A 73 -1.59 -17.43 -0.88
C ILE A 73 -1.65 -16.03 -0.29
N PHE A 74 -2.25 -15.11 -1.04
CA PHE A 74 -2.33 -13.70 -0.70
C PHE A 74 -3.74 -13.16 -0.90
N SER A 75 -4.18 -12.25 -0.03
CA SER A 75 -5.46 -11.57 -0.12
C SER A 75 -5.37 -10.15 0.46
N LEU A 76 -6.31 -9.28 0.10
CA LEU A 76 -6.56 -8.02 0.82
C LEU A 76 -7.64 -8.18 1.90
N ASP A 77 -8.11 -9.39 2.10
CA ASP A 77 -9.18 -9.77 3.02
C ASP A 77 -8.63 -10.76 4.05
N GLU A 78 -8.76 -10.43 5.33
CA GLU A 78 -8.29 -11.26 6.47
C GLU A 78 -8.88 -12.67 6.44
N GLU A 79 -10.11 -12.83 5.95
CA GLU A 79 -10.77 -14.13 5.82
C GLU A 79 -10.30 -14.92 4.59
N MET A 80 -9.40 -14.36 3.77
CA MET A 80 -8.83 -14.99 2.59
C MET A 80 -9.88 -15.48 1.57
N ASN A 81 -10.98 -14.71 1.38
CA ASN A 81 -12.05 -15.08 0.46
C ASN A 81 -11.68 -14.92 -1.02
N ASN A 82 -10.81 -13.94 -1.32
CA ASN A 82 -10.32 -13.69 -2.67
C ASN A 82 -8.80 -13.76 -2.67
N ILE A 83 -8.25 -14.87 -3.16
CA ILE A 83 -6.83 -15.15 -3.07
C ILE A 83 -6.13 -15.13 -4.44
N GLU A 84 -4.90 -14.61 -4.43
CA GLU A 84 -3.88 -14.89 -5.44
C GLU A 84 -2.96 -15.99 -4.89
N ARG A 85 -2.65 -16.98 -5.74
CA ARG A 85 -1.87 -18.17 -5.37
C ARG A 85 -0.58 -18.24 -6.18
N ILE A 86 0.52 -18.57 -5.49
CA ILE A 86 1.83 -18.80 -6.10
C ILE A 86 2.31 -20.19 -5.67
N ASP A 87 2.36 -21.13 -6.59
CA ASP A 87 2.86 -22.48 -6.31
C ASP A 87 4.38 -22.46 -6.18
N ILE A 88 4.90 -23.07 -5.10
CA ILE A 88 6.32 -23.09 -4.76
C ILE A 88 6.93 -24.48 -5.02
N GLY A 89 6.15 -25.54 -4.96
CA GLY A 89 6.63 -26.91 -5.02
C GLY A 89 7.03 -27.43 -3.65
N THR A 90 8.14 -28.14 -3.52
CA THR A 90 8.58 -28.82 -2.28
C THR A 90 9.50 -27.98 -1.40
N GLU A 91 9.92 -26.80 -1.88
CA GLU A 91 10.78 -25.90 -1.11
C GLU A 91 10.00 -25.25 0.04
N MET A 92 10.67 -25.03 1.16
CA MET A 92 10.09 -24.37 2.35
C MET A 92 10.49 -22.89 2.46
N TYR A 93 10.90 -22.32 1.36
CA TYR A 93 11.17 -20.89 1.22
C TYR A 93 10.99 -20.43 -0.21
N THR A 94 10.77 -19.15 -0.38
CA THR A 94 10.86 -18.47 -1.67
C THR A 94 11.23 -17.01 -1.47
N SER A 95 11.40 -16.29 -2.56
CA SER A 95 11.62 -14.86 -2.50
C SER A 95 10.88 -14.20 -3.66
N LEU A 96 10.06 -13.20 -3.33
CA LEU A 96 9.39 -12.37 -4.30
C LEU A 96 10.17 -11.05 -4.45
N THR A 97 10.33 -10.59 -5.67
CA THR A 97 10.94 -9.29 -5.93
C THR A 97 9.97 -8.18 -5.59
N HIS A 98 10.46 -6.94 -5.42
CA HIS A 98 9.60 -5.78 -5.25
C HIS A 98 8.66 -5.59 -6.46
N GLN A 99 9.11 -5.97 -7.68
CA GLN A 99 8.25 -5.97 -8.86
C GLN A 99 7.12 -7.01 -8.74
N ASP A 100 7.44 -8.25 -8.31
CA ASP A 100 6.43 -9.30 -8.14
C ASP A 100 5.35 -8.87 -7.13
N LEU A 101 5.76 -8.23 -6.03
CA LEU A 101 4.85 -7.74 -5.00
C LEU A 101 4.02 -6.53 -5.48
N ASP A 102 4.61 -5.61 -6.26
CA ASP A 102 3.84 -4.50 -6.85
C ASP A 102 2.79 -5.01 -7.84
N ASP A 103 3.15 -5.97 -8.69
CA ASP A 103 2.25 -6.61 -9.66
C ASP A 103 1.14 -7.39 -8.93
N LEU A 104 1.46 -8.10 -7.86
CA LEU A 104 0.51 -8.81 -7.02
C LEU A 104 -0.52 -7.85 -6.40
N LEU A 105 -0.06 -6.75 -5.79
CA LEU A 105 -0.94 -5.73 -5.23
C LEU A 105 -1.85 -5.13 -6.30
N GLY A 106 -1.32 -4.89 -7.50
CA GLY A 106 -2.10 -4.41 -8.64
C GLY A 106 -3.20 -5.39 -9.06
N LYS A 107 -2.89 -6.69 -9.13
CA LYS A 107 -3.88 -7.75 -9.43
C LYS A 107 -4.98 -7.82 -8.37
N LEU A 108 -4.62 -7.66 -7.10
CA LEU A 108 -5.57 -7.64 -6.00
C LEU A 108 -6.40 -6.34 -5.93
N GLY A 109 -6.07 -5.32 -6.75
CA GLY A 109 -6.86 -4.09 -6.87
C GLY A 109 -6.34 -2.90 -6.05
N VAL A 110 -5.16 -2.98 -5.47
CA VAL A 110 -4.52 -1.80 -4.85
C VAL A 110 -4.10 -0.82 -5.95
N GLY A 111 -4.58 0.41 -5.88
CA GLY A 111 -4.25 1.46 -6.84
C GLY A 111 -2.77 1.88 -6.78
N GLU A 112 -2.29 2.54 -7.84
CA GLU A 112 -0.95 3.14 -7.86
C GLU A 112 -0.78 4.15 -6.73
N TYR A 113 0.45 4.28 -6.20
CA TYR A 113 0.80 5.17 -5.08
C TYR A 113 0.01 4.90 -3.78
N LYS A 114 -0.64 3.73 -3.67
CA LYS A 114 -1.43 3.37 -2.50
C LYS A 114 -0.72 2.32 -1.66
N ARG A 115 -1.11 2.29 -0.39
CA ARG A 115 -0.76 1.24 0.54
C ARG A 115 -1.81 0.13 0.47
N GLY A 116 -1.36 -1.12 0.43
CA GLY A 116 -2.19 -2.29 0.65
C GLY A 116 -1.84 -2.96 1.96
N GLU A 117 -2.83 -3.39 2.72
CA GLU A 117 -2.66 -4.38 3.78
C GLU A 117 -2.87 -5.75 3.14
N LEU A 118 -1.80 -6.53 3.09
CA LEU A 118 -1.74 -7.81 2.41
C LEU A 118 -1.70 -8.92 3.44
N TYR A 119 -2.72 -9.76 3.45
CA TYR A 119 -2.76 -10.99 4.23
C TYR A 119 -2.13 -12.12 3.45
N TRP A 120 -1.36 -12.96 4.11
CA TRP A 120 -0.70 -14.08 3.47
C TRP A 120 -0.62 -15.31 4.37
N ALA A 121 -0.59 -16.47 3.73
CA ALA A 121 -0.40 -17.75 4.40
C ALA A 121 0.30 -18.74 3.47
N VAL A 122 0.74 -19.83 4.03
CA VAL A 122 1.27 -20.99 3.29
C VAL A 122 0.22 -22.09 3.30
N GLU A 123 -0.11 -22.61 2.13
CA GLU A 123 -0.86 -23.85 1.97
C GLU A 123 0.09 -25.01 1.66
N SER A 124 -0.14 -26.15 2.26
CA SER A 124 0.51 -27.41 1.89
C SER A 124 -0.52 -28.41 1.37
N GLU A 125 -0.11 -29.18 0.38
CA GLU A 125 -0.87 -30.33 -0.12
C GLU A 125 -0.02 -31.59 0.01
N ASN A 126 -0.58 -32.59 0.63
CA ASN A 126 0.05 -33.89 0.77
C ASN A 126 -1.02 -34.98 0.64
N GLU A 127 -0.86 -35.88 -0.34
CA GLU A 127 -1.80 -36.98 -0.63
C GLU A 127 -3.27 -36.55 -0.72
N GLY A 128 -3.51 -35.38 -1.31
CA GLY A 128 -4.86 -34.79 -1.45
C GLY A 128 -5.41 -34.12 -0.19
N THR A 129 -4.62 -34.01 0.87
CA THR A 129 -4.99 -33.28 2.08
C THR A 129 -4.39 -31.88 2.03
N LEU A 130 -5.26 -30.86 2.10
CA LEU A 130 -4.85 -29.46 2.21
C LEU A 130 -4.76 -29.04 3.67
N SER A 131 -3.69 -28.34 4.00
CA SER A 131 -3.48 -27.68 5.30
C SER A 131 -3.05 -26.23 5.05
N ARG A 132 -3.39 -25.31 5.96
CA ARG A 132 -3.02 -23.90 5.85
C ARG A 132 -2.35 -23.45 7.14
N SER A 133 -1.31 -22.63 7.04
CA SER A 133 -0.66 -21.99 8.19
C SER A 133 -1.58 -20.98 8.88
N GLU A 134 -1.09 -20.38 9.95
CA GLU A 134 -1.62 -19.10 10.43
C GLU A 134 -1.62 -18.07 9.29
N ILE A 135 -2.50 -17.08 9.37
CA ILE A 135 -2.52 -15.93 8.46
C ILE A 135 -1.70 -14.82 9.11
N ARG A 136 -0.78 -14.24 8.37
CA ARG A 136 -0.04 -13.03 8.74
C ARG A 136 -0.42 -11.89 7.83
N SER A 137 -0.22 -10.68 8.30
CA SER A 137 -0.41 -9.47 7.51
C SER A 137 0.88 -8.69 7.33
N MET A 138 0.95 -7.91 6.27
CA MET A 138 2.00 -6.93 6.04
C MET A 138 1.41 -5.72 5.32
N LYS A 139 2.01 -4.55 5.55
CA LYS A 139 1.62 -3.32 4.85
C LYS A 139 2.67 -3.02 3.79
N LEU A 140 2.24 -2.98 2.55
CA LEU A 140 3.10 -2.71 1.41
C LEU A 140 2.66 -1.42 0.73
N PHE A 141 3.63 -0.52 0.48
CA PHE A 141 3.41 0.63 -0.38
C PHE A 141 3.83 0.27 -1.79
N ARG A 142 2.90 0.45 -2.73
CA ARG A 142 3.18 0.25 -4.15
C ARG A 142 4.25 1.22 -4.65
N PHE A 143 4.84 0.91 -5.79
CA PHE A 143 5.89 1.73 -6.40
C PHE A 143 5.49 3.20 -6.52
N TYR A 144 6.41 4.07 -6.13
CA TYR A 144 6.38 5.49 -6.45
C TYR A 144 7.07 5.70 -7.81
N LYS A 145 6.40 5.21 -8.88
CA LYS A 145 6.86 5.47 -10.25
C LYS A 145 6.83 6.97 -10.50
N PRO A 146 7.78 7.50 -11.31
CA PRO A 146 7.65 8.86 -11.78
C PRO A 146 6.28 9.09 -12.42
N PHE A 147 5.68 10.24 -12.13
CA PHE A 147 4.45 10.65 -12.78
C PHE A 147 4.77 11.25 -14.15
N ILE A 148 4.13 10.73 -15.19
CA ILE A 148 4.20 11.28 -16.55
C ILE A 148 3.00 12.18 -16.76
N ASP A 149 3.22 13.47 -16.92
CA ASP A 149 2.15 14.42 -17.18
C ASP A 149 1.60 14.23 -18.60
N PRO A 150 0.32 13.87 -18.77
CA PRO A 150 -0.24 13.60 -20.10
C PRO A 150 -0.33 14.85 -21.00
N ARG A 151 -0.15 16.07 -20.45
CA ARG A 151 -0.22 17.32 -21.21
C ARG A 151 0.99 17.54 -22.13
N ASP A 152 2.16 17.10 -21.67
CA ASP A 152 3.44 17.39 -22.34
C ASP A 152 4.43 16.22 -22.32
N ASN A 153 4.06 15.08 -21.66
CA ASN A 153 4.89 13.91 -21.38
C ASN A 153 6.11 14.23 -20.51
N GLU A 154 6.10 15.32 -19.76
CA GLU A 154 7.13 15.61 -18.77
C GLU A 154 7.05 14.61 -17.62
N GLU A 155 8.21 14.16 -17.18
CA GLU A 155 8.36 13.25 -16.05
C GLU A 155 8.62 14.03 -14.76
N TYR A 156 7.89 13.67 -13.69
CA TYR A 156 8.02 14.23 -12.36
C TYR A 156 8.27 13.12 -11.36
N ARG A 157 9.30 13.27 -10.54
CA ARG A 157 9.45 12.39 -9.38
C ARG A 157 8.29 12.61 -8.42
N VAL A 158 7.93 11.56 -7.70
CA VAL A 158 6.90 11.62 -6.66
C VAL A 158 7.50 11.19 -5.32
N CYS A 159 6.93 11.70 -4.24
CA CYS A 159 7.26 11.28 -2.90
C CYS A 159 5.99 11.19 -2.05
N ARG A 160 6.08 10.48 -0.95
CA ARG A 160 5.01 10.48 0.04
C ARG A 160 5.40 11.37 1.22
N VAL A 161 4.44 12.07 1.75
CA VAL A 161 4.58 12.90 2.93
C VAL A 161 3.56 12.46 3.96
N PHE A 162 4.01 12.12 5.16
CA PHE A 162 3.10 11.76 6.25
C PHE A 162 2.30 12.98 6.69
N ASP A 163 0.99 12.84 6.69
CA ASP A 163 0.07 13.85 7.22
C ASP A 163 -0.35 13.44 8.63
N PRO A 164 0.10 14.16 9.67
CA PRO A 164 -0.22 13.81 11.05
C PRO A 164 -1.69 14.08 11.44
N ILE A 165 -2.46 14.77 10.59
CA ILE A 165 -3.87 15.06 10.85
C ILE A 165 -4.74 13.89 10.42
N SER A 166 -4.52 13.38 9.21
CA SER A 166 -5.22 12.19 8.69
C SER A 166 -4.60 10.87 9.17
N GLU A 167 -3.42 10.93 9.79
CA GLU A 167 -2.60 9.76 10.16
C GLU A 167 -2.30 8.85 8.95
N ASP A 168 -2.22 9.41 7.75
CA ASP A 168 -1.95 8.70 6.51
C ASP A 168 -0.89 9.45 5.67
N TYR A 169 -0.56 8.90 4.53
CA TYR A 169 0.40 9.49 3.60
C TYR A 169 -0.28 10.14 2.40
N ALA A 170 0.09 11.38 2.13
CA ALA A 170 -0.23 12.06 0.87
C ALA A 170 0.92 11.88 -0.12
N VAL A 171 0.57 11.72 -1.40
CA VAL A 171 1.54 11.66 -2.50
C VAL A 171 1.72 13.06 -3.08
N TRP A 172 2.97 13.47 -3.24
CA TRP A 172 3.34 14.80 -3.72
C TRP A 172 4.25 14.66 -4.95
N LEU A 173 4.17 15.63 -5.85
CA LEU A 173 5.22 15.83 -6.84
C LEU A 173 6.48 16.32 -6.11
N ALA A 174 7.60 15.62 -6.31
CA ALA A 174 8.89 15.97 -5.73
C ALA A 174 9.68 16.97 -6.59
N ASP A 175 9.24 17.18 -7.82
CA ASP A 175 9.78 18.17 -8.75
C ASP A 175 8.83 19.33 -8.93
N ASN A 176 9.37 20.51 -9.21
CA ASN A 176 8.59 21.69 -9.53
C ASN A 176 7.85 21.53 -10.86
N LEU A 177 6.57 21.89 -10.87
CA LEU A 177 5.71 21.79 -12.05
C LEU A 177 6.23 22.68 -13.20
N ARG A 178 6.12 22.18 -14.45
CA ARG A 178 6.58 22.86 -15.67
C ARG A 178 5.47 23.05 -16.71
N ALA A 179 4.22 22.79 -16.32
CA ALA A 179 3.08 22.85 -17.23
C ALA A 179 2.85 24.26 -17.80
N THR A 180 2.49 24.32 -19.06
CA THR A 180 2.10 25.57 -19.78
C THR A 180 0.60 25.58 -20.13
N THR A 181 -0.10 24.51 -19.79
CA THR A 181 -1.56 24.36 -20.00
C THR A 181 -2.23 23.82 -18.73
N TYR A 182 -3.52 24.07 -18.63
CA TYR A 182 -4.36 23.37 -17.66
C TYR A 182 -4.63 21.93 -18.10
N SER A 183 -5.19 21.10 -17.21
CA SER A 183 -5.47 19.70 -17.47
C SER A 183 -6.44 19.46 -18.64
N ASP A 184 -7.28 20.41 -18.96
CA ASP A 184 -8.20 20.36 -20.12
C ASP A 184 -7.57 20.88 -21.44
N GLY A 185 -6.27 21.17 -21.45
CA GLY A 185 -5.53 21.66 -22.59
C GLY A 185 -5.64 23.19 -22.81
N THR A 186 -6.38 23.92 -21.96
CA THR A 186 -6.43 25.39 -22.05
C THR A 186 -5.03 25.97 -21.78
N PRO A 187 -4.46 26.79 -22.68
CA PRO A 187 -3.14 27.37 -22.46
C PRO A 187 -3.17 28.42 -21.35
N LEU A 188 -2.05 28.54 -20.63
CA LEU A 188 -1.81 29.66 -19.73
C LEU A 188 -1.60 30.96 -20.51
N GLY A 189 -1.96 32.09 -19.92
CA GLY A 189 -1.65 33.41 -20.49
C GLY A 189 -0.15 33.72 -20.42
N GLU A 190 0.31 34.59 -21.26
CA GLU A 190 1.73 35.00 -21.41
C GLU A 190 2.38 35.42 -20.07
N ASN A 191 1.59 35.98 -19.16
CA ASN A 191 2.07 36.45 -17.85
C ASN A 191 1.72 35.52 -16.69
N ASP A 192 1.10 34.38 -16.96
CA ASP A 192 0.65 33.45 -15.94
C ASP A 192 1.76 32.53 -15.39
N VAL A 193 2.79 32.31 -16.20
CA VAL A 193 3.96 31.51 -15.81
C VAL A 193 5.24 32.13 -16.37
N LYS A 194 6.31 32.05 -15.59
CA LYS A 194 7.67 32.39 -16.02
C LYS A 194 8.59 31.24 -15.68
N PHE A 195 9.47 30.89 -16.62
CA PHE A 195 10.51 29.90 -16.42
C PHE A 195 11.85 30.60 -16.21
N TYR A 196 12.71 29.94 -15.46
CA TYR A 196 14.10 30.35 -15.35
C TYR A 196 14.76 30.23 -16.73
N THR A 197 15.43 31.30 -17.14
CA THR A 197 16.21 31.33 -18.38
C THR A 197 17.69 31.27 -17.99
N PRO A 198 18.40 30.16 -18.27
CA PRO A 198 19.83 30.05 -18.02
C PRO A 198 20.62 31.17 -18.69
N GLN A 199 21.64 31.67 -18.00
CA GLN A 199 22.57 32.62 -18.55
C GLN A 199 23.63 31.91 -19.42
N GLU A 200 24.41 32.68 -20.21
CA GLU A 200 25.46 32.11 -21.02
C GLU A 200 26.47 31.34 -20.15
N GLY A 201 26.64 30.04 -20.47
CA GLY A 201 27.51 29.11 -19.72
C GLY A 201 26.87 28.38 -18.55
N GLU A 202 25.60 28.64 -18.25
CA GLU A 202 24.82 27.87 -17.28
C GLU A 202 24.20 26.62 -17.89
N ASP A 203 23.94 25.60 -17.06
CA ASP A 203 23.30 24.37 -17.45
C ASP A 203 21.82 24.58 -17.74
N GLU A 204 21.35 24.22 -18.92
CA GLU A 204 19.91 24.28 -19.27
C GLU A 204 19.01 23.43 -18.34
N SER A 205 19.59 22.45 -17.65
CA SER A 205 18.84 21.63 -16.67
C SER A 205 18.26 22.44 -15.51
N TRP A 206 18.78 23.65 -15.22
CA TRP A 206 18.24 24.54 -14.20
C TRP A 206 16.77 24.90 -14.41
N THR A 207 16.31 24.98 -15.66
CA THR A 207 14.90 25.19 -15.99
C THR A 207 14.02 24.08 -15.41
N LYS A 208 14.51 22.82 -15.47
CA LYS A 208 13.80 21.67 -14.86
C LYS A 208 13.82 21.74 -13.34
N VAL A 209 14.94 22.15 -12.75
CA VAL A 209 15.10 22.24 -11.29
C VAL A 209 14.16 23.29 -10.68
N PHE A 210 14.11 24.48 -11.30
CA PHE A 210 13.29 25.59 -10.77
C PHE A 210 11.83 25.50 -11.18
N GLY A 211 11.51 24.83 -12.29
CA GLY A 211 10.13 24.73 -12.81
C GLY A 211 9.53 26.06 -13.23
N GLY A 212 8.21 26.15 -13.20
CA GLY A 212 7.46 27.35 -13.52
C GLY A 212 7.14 28.20 -12.27
N TYR A 213 7.33 29.51 -12.38
CA TYR A 213 6.87 30.49 -11.42
C TYR A 213 5.48 30.95 -11.84
N TYR A 214 4.45 30.36 -11.27
CA TYR A 214 3.05 30.65 -11.60
C TYR A 214 2.49 31.80 -10.78
N THR A 215 1.64 32.62 -11.41
CA THR A 215 0.83 33.56 -10.64
C THR A 215 -0.19 32.80 -9.80
N TRP A 216 -0.63 33.39 -8.67
CA TRP A 216 -1.68 32.77 -7.84
C TRP A 216 -2.97 32.51 -8.64
N THR A 217 -3.34 33.47 -9.51
CA THR A 217 -4.54 33.34 -10.37
C THR A 217 -4.43 32.14 -11.32
N ALA A 218 -3.25 31.91 -11.92
CA ALA A 218 -3.00 30.75 -12.77
C ALA A 218 -2.99 29.46 -11.96
N THR A 219 -2.29 29.44 -10.82
CA THR A 219 -2.23 28.28 -9.94
C THR A 219 -3.63 27.80 -9.54
N MET A 220 -4.49 28.73 -9.14
CA MET A 220 -5.84 28.45 -8.65
C MET A 220 -6.91 28.47 -9.77
N ARG A 221 -6.51 28.68 -11.02
CA ARG A 221 -7.43 28.83 -12.17
C ARG A 221 -8.56 29.82 -11.93
N GLY A 222 -8.24 30.94 -11.32
CA GLY A 222 -9.18 32.00 -11.02
C GLY A 222 -10.11 31.76 -9.82
N THR A 223 -9.98 30.64 -9.13
CA THR A 223 -10.69 30.41 -7.85
C THR A 223 -10.06 31.25 -6.75
N ARG A 224 -10.83 31.61 -5.73
CA ARG A 224 -10.34 32.47 -4.63
C ARG A 224 -9.64 31.72 -3.50
N GLY A 225 -9.60 30.40 -3.55
CA GLY A 225 -9.08 29.51 -2.52
C GLY A 225 -10.04 28.38 -2.26
N ALA A 226 -9.59 27.41 -1.48
CA ALA A 226 -10.39 26.30 -1.01
C ALA A 226 -10.90 26.57 0.40
N GLU A 227 -12.07 26.07 0.72
CA GLU A 227 -12.48 25.85 2.11
C GLU A 227 -11.74 24.64 2.67
N GLU A 228 -11.74 24.47 4.00
CA GLU A 228 -11.08 23.34 4.66
C GLU A 228 -11.57 22.02 4.08
N GLY A 229 -10.64 21.18 3.58
CA GLY A 229 -10.92 19.88 2.97
C GLY A 229 -11.32 19.91 1.49
N GLU A 230 -11.49 21.09 0.87
CA GLU A 230 -11.76 21.21 -0.55
C GLU A 230 -10.47 21.02 -1.36
N LYS A 231 -10.53 20.17 -2.39
CA LYS A 231 -9.42 19.91 -3.30
C LYS A 231 -9.59 20.73 -4.58
N ILE A 232 -8.72 21.69 -4.78
CA ILE A 232 -8.72 22.52 -5.99
C ILE A 232 -7.73 21.94 -6.98
N GLN A 233 -8.19 21.58 -8.16
CA GLN A 233 -7.31 21.10 -9.22
C GLN A 233 -6.36 22.20 -9.70
N GLY A 234 -6.88 23.39 -10.00
CA GLY A 234 -6.07 24.50 -10.48
C GLY A 234 -5.20 24.13 -11.67
N ILE A 235 -3.89 24.38 -11.57
CA ILE A 235 -2.88 24.03 -12.57
C ILE A 235 -2.38 22.59 -12.43
N ALA A 236 -2.76 21.86 -11.38
CA ALA A 236 -2.32 20.49 -11.17
C ALA A 236 -2.74 19.58 -12.33
N PRO A 237 -1.98 18.52 -12.61
CA PRO A 237 -2.37 17.48 -13.56
C PRO A 237 -3.71 16.81 -13.19
N GLU A 238 -4.32 16.10 -14.12
CA GLU A 238 -5.52 15.33 -13.83
C GLU A 238 -5.27 14.30 -12.70
N GLY A 239 -6.20 14.24 -11.76
CA GLY A 239 -6.08 13.39 -10.55
C GLY A 239 -5.24 13.99 -9.42
N TRP A 240 -4.57 15.13 -9.65
CA TRP A 240 -3.82 15.90 -8.66
C TRP A 240 -4.58 17.18 -8.27
N HIS A 241 -4.14 17.81 -7.19
CA HIS A 241 -4.70 19.07 -6.69
C HIS A 241 -3.62 19.95 -6.04
N ILE A 242 -3.93 21.23 -5.94
CA ILE A 242 -3.09 22.22 -5.26
C ILE A 242 -3.32 22.14 -3.75
#